data_790bf04dcd78b59739c8d45078d0ea13
#
_entry.id   790bf04dcd78b59739c8d45078d0ea13
#
_cell.length_a   1.000
_cell.length_b   1.000
_cell.length_c   1.000
_cell.angle_alpha   90.00
_cell.angle_beta   90.00
_cell.angle_gamma   90.00
#
_symmetry.space_group_name_H-M   'P 1'
#
loop_
_entity.id
_entity.type
_entity.pdbx_description
1 polymer ?
#
loop_
_entity_poly.entity_id
_entity_poly.type
_entity_poly.pdbx_seq_one_letter_code
_entity_poly.pdbx_strand_id
1 'polypeptide(L)'
;MVRLRIGALAAATAIMFAACGGAASPSPSASSPGASATAAGSASAVPSASASAAIKEGGSIVVGLPGDMVLADPSLVSDSNSSYIQLNVIEGLLGVKAGTLSDIEPVLAESVPTPSADGLTYTFKLRTGIKFHDGTDFNADAVVYNYDRQKNAPAALRDAYNYYFGAVFGWGANSNLASVKAVDASTVEFKLKKPQSNFLIAQAPLPQFGIQSPTALKKGDADNADPSKSPYAQGQGNGMVGTGPFKFKEWVPNDHTTIVKNADYWNKDRVPHLDEVIFKPYADQAAELNALQAGDIDFAQTIAPNDIASLKTKADFQVIDRGESCNYGGLQFNQTHKPLDNPHIRKAIAYAVNKKSYIDTFYAGLAVPADNWMPPATKYYKALNLPTYDVQKAKDEVTASGLSGDALKLEFWYPSDVARPYMPDPKGLAEAIASDLEAVGFKVTFKTAGWRTGYLADEAVGKYPMWLLGWTCDWPGPDNFLVTAFFHFDGTKPGPEFAYGPPALKAAFDKGLSAATDAEAKTAWEAAQDILAADLPTVPLVHSKPPAAASSAIKGFLGAGNLNEPFYPVWLNR
;
A
#
# COMPACT_ATOMS: atom_id res chain seq x y z
N MET A 1 -42.65 -27.94 17.00
CA MET A 1 -43.90 -28.05 16.24
C MET A 1 -43.86 -26.97 15.17
N VAL A 2 -43.81 -27.17 13.91
CA VAL A 2 -44.40 -28.07 12.94
C VAL A 2 -43.38 -28.33 11.83
N ARG A 3 -43.23 -29.57 11.42
CA ARG A 3 -42.52 -30.03 10.22
C ARG A 3 -43.46 -29.87 9.01
N LEU A 4 -42.93 -29.50 7.86
CA LEU A 4 -43.49 -30.00 6.58
C LEU A 4 -42.37 -30.35 5.60
N ARG A 5 -42.47 -31.57 5.09
CA ARG A 5 -41.68 -32.20 4.02
C ARG A 5 -42.45 -32.07 2.71
N ILE A 6 -41.75 -32.48 1.63
CA ILE A 6 -42.23 -32.92 0.28
C ILE A 6 -41.70 -31.96 -0.78
N GLY A 7 -41.05 -32.35 -1.86
CA GLY A 7 -40.71 -33.65 -2.43
C GLY A 7 -39.99 -33.40 -3.77
N ALA A 8 -39.19 -34.35 -4.15
CA ALA A 8 -38.39 -34.38 -5.39
C ALA A 8 -39.29 -34.61 -6.64
N LEU A 9 -38.86 -34.05 -7.77
CA LEU A 9 -39.17 -34.67 -9.07
C LEU A 9 -37.95 -34.49 -10.01
N ALA A 10 -37.37 -35.63 -10.38
CA ALA A 10 -36.38 -35.79 -11.42
C ALA A 10 -37.11 -35.93 -12.77
N ALA A 11 -36.53 -35.34 -13.82
CA ALA A 11 -36.79 -35.77 -15.18
C ALA A 11 -35.50 -35.68 -15.98
N ALA A 12 -34.94 -36.85 -16.24
CA ALA A 12 -33.86 -37.09 -17.20
C ALA A 12 -34.43 -37.15 -18.62
N THR A 13 -33.78 -36.53 -19.58
CA THR A 13 -33.96 -36.91 -20.99
C THR A 13 -32.59 -36.86 -21.68
N ALA A 14 -32.10 -38.04 -22.00
CA ALA A 14 -30.97 -38.30 -22.86
C ALA A 14 -31.47 -38.44 -24.32
N ILE A 15 -30.80 -37.85 -25.28
CA ILE A 15 -30.79 -38.28 -26.68
C ILE A 15 -29.42 -38.15 -27.32
N MET A 16 -28.98 -39.25 -27.76
CA MET A 16 -27.90 -39.84 -28.48
C MET A 16 -27.37 -39.14 -29.71
N PHE A 17 -26.07 -39.30 -29.85
CA PHE A 17 -25.19 -39.62 -30.99
C PHE A 17 -25.69 -39.55 -32.45
N ALA A 18 -24.88 -38.92 -33.27
CA ALA A 18 -24.46 -39.50 -34.55
C ALA A 18 -23.07 -39.00 -34.95
N ALA A 19 -22.17 -39.94 -35.14
CA ALA A 19 -20.83 -39.80 -35.70
C ALA A 19 -20.84 -40.16 -37.20
N CYS A 20 -19.89 -39.57 -37.93
CA CYS A 20 -19.21 -40.10 -39.16
C CYS A 20 -18.31 -38.95 -39.65
N GLY A 21 -17.03 -39.05 -39.93
CA GLY A 21 -16.17 -40.13 -40.36
C GLY A 21 -15.32 -39.69 -41.56
N GLY A 22 -14.00 -39.83 -41.51
CA GLY A 22 -13.11 -39.97 -42.66
C GLY A 22 -12.22 -38.77 -42.99
N ALA A 23 -10.97 -38.75 -42.70
CA ALA A 23 -9.76 -39.42 -43.13
C ALA A 23 -8.91 -38.61 -44.15
N ALA A 24 -7.64 -38.52 -43.83
CA ALA A 24 -6.40 -38.60 -44.62
C ALA A 24 -5.71 -37.33 -45.13
N SER A 25 -4.53 -37.13 -44.54
CA SER A 25 -3.36 -36.43 -45.11
C SER A 25 -2.80 -37.16 -46.36
N PRO A 26 -1.95 -36.51 -47.20
CA PRO A 26 -0.51 -36.45 -46.85
C PRO A 26 0.24 -35.18 -47.36
N SER A 27 1.36 -34.89 -46.70
CA SER A 27 2.50 -34.15 -47.29
C SER A 27 3.28 -35.05 -48.25
N PRO A 28 4.16 -34.56 -49.18
CA PRO A 28 5.44 -34.00 -48.81
C PRO A 28 6.15 -33.02 -49.79
N SER A 29 7.21 -32.40 -49.27
CA SER A 29 8.56 -32.08 -49.84
C SER A 29 8.78 -31.03 -50.91
N ALA A 30 9.54 -30.01 -50.50
CA ALA A 30 10.80 -29.43 -50.99
C ALA A 30 11.04 -29.10 -52.48
N SER A 31 11.42 -27.86 -52.69
CA SER A 31 12.70 -27.41 -53.27
C SER A 31 12.69 -25.92 -53.70
N SER A 32 13.72 -25.18 -53.27
CA SER A 32 14.17 -23.85 -53.81
C SER A 32 15.02 -24.12 -55.08
N PRO A 33 15.54 -23.12 -55.86
CA PRO A 33 15.62 -21.69 -55.68
C PRO A 33 15.40 -20.84 -56.96
N GLY A 34 15.35 -19.50 -56.78
CA GLY A 34 15.88 -18.66 -57.86
C GLY A 34 15.11 -17.38 -58.21
N ALA A 35 15.85 -16.28 -58.11
CA ALA A 35 15.84 -15.07 -58.90
C ALA A 35 14.99 -13.86 -58.48
N SER A 36 15.73 -12.81 -58.24
CA SER A 36 15.35 -11.39 -58.05
C SER A 36 14.31 -10.87 -59.04
N ALA A 37 13.36 -10.09 -58.49
CA ALA A 37 12.71 -9.01 -59.23
C ALA A 37 12.38 -7.89 -58.22
N THR A 38 12.99 -6.73 -58.45
CA THR A 38 12.67 -5.44 -57.86
C THR A 38 11.18 -5.09 -58.11
N ALA A 39 10.45 -4.90 -57.01
CA ALA A 39 9.12 -4.32 -57.05
C ALA A 39 9.02 -3.14 -56.11
N ALA A 40 8.46 -2.07 -56.62
CA ALA A 40 8.29 -0.76 -56.03
C ALA A 40 7.64 -0.76 -54.64
N GLY A 41 8.09 0.15 -53.78
CA GLY A 41 7.59 0.33 -52.44
C GLY A 41 6.09 0.68 -52.41
N SER A 42 5.31 -0.21 -51.81
CA SER A 42 4.03 0.14 -51.22
C SER A 42 4.26 0.77 -49.85
N ALA A 43 3.98 2.06 -49.75
CA ALA A 43 3.95 2.75 -48.46
C ALA A 43 2.90 2.07 -47.57
N SER A 44 3.37 1.32 -46.58
CA SER A 44 2.51 0.85 -45.49
C SER A 44 1.97 2.09 -44.78
N ALA A 45 0.66 2.27 -44.84
CA ALA A 45 -0.03 3.26 -44.02
C ALA A 45 0.32 3.01 -42.56
N VAL A 46 1.02 3.95 -41.93
CA VAL A 46 1.18 4.03 -40.49
C VAL A 46 -0.24 4.06 -39.93
N PRO A 47 -0.60 3.19 -38.95
CA PRO A 47 -1.91 3.31 -38.34
C PRO A 47 -1.99 4.69 -37.71
N SER A 48 -3.00 5.45 -38.16
CA SER A 48 -3.33 6.76 -37.65
C SER A 48 -3.45 6.66 -36.13
N ALA A 49 -2.64 7.43 -35.38
CA ALA A 49 -2.77 7.55 -33.96
C ALA A 49 -4.24 7.85 -33.64
N SER A 50 -4.85 6.98 -32.84
CA SER A 50 -6.22 7.18 -32.34
C SER A 50 -6.26 8.58 -31.75
N ALA A 51 -7.14 9.45 -32.29
CA ALA A 51 -7.27 10.81 -31.79
C ALA A 51 -7.56 10.73 -30.28
N SER A 52 -6.66 11.24 -29.46
CA SER A 52 -6.87 11.39 -28.04
C SER A 52 -8.16 12.19 -27.85
N ALA A 53 -9.16 11.61 -27.18
CA ALA A 53 -10.40 12.32 -26.89
C ALA A 53 -10.08 13.62 -26.17
N ALA A 54 -10.67 14.73 -26.60
CA ALA A 54 -10.47 16.01 -25.95
C ALA A 54 -10.94 15.95 -24.49
N ILE A 55 -10.13 16.47 -23.58
CA ILE A 55 -10.47 16.57 -22.16
C ILE A 55 -11.77 17.36 -22.01
N LYS A 56 -12.71 16.84 -21.23
CA LYS A 56 -13.96 17.51 -20.89
C LYS A 56 -13.87 18.07 -19.48
N GLU A 57 -14.30 19.29 -19.31
CA GLU A 57 -14.36 19.99 -18.03
C GLU A 57 -15.71 19.79 -17.35
N GLY A 58 -15.70 19.71 -16.02
CA GLY A 58 -16.88 19.62 -15.19
C GLY A 58 -17.34 18.19 -14.90
N GLY A 59 -18.40 18.12 -14.11
CA GLY A 59 -19.03 16.89 -13.66
C GLY A 59 -18.49 16.37 -12.33
N SER A 60 -19.23 15.39 -11.79
CA SER A 60 -18.92 14.76 -10.50
C SER A 60 -18.72 13.27 -10.68
N ILE A 61 -17.86 12.68 -9.85
CA ILE A 61 -17.69 11.23 -9.72
C ILE A 61 -17.95 10.78 -8.30
N VAL A 62 -18.43 9.54 -8.17
CA VAL A 62 -18.58 8.86 -6.89
C VAL A 62 -17.56 7.73 -6.81
N VAL A 63 -16.74 7.75 -5.76
CA VAL A 63 -15.65 6.79 -5.50
C VAL A 63 -16.04 5.91 -4.32
N GLY A 64 -16.10 4.61 -4.52
CA GLY A 64 -16.24 3.62 -3.45
C GLY A 64 -14.91 3.43 -2.72
N LEU A 65 -14.94 3.35 -1.39
CA LEU A 65 -13.80 3.08 -0.54
C LEU A 65 -14.11 1.91 0.42
N PRO A 66 -13.11 1.11 0.82
CA PRO A 66 -13.33 -0.01 1.75
C PRO A 66 -13.59 0.42 3.21
N GLY A 67 -13.79 1.71 3.46
CA GLY A 67 -14.12 2.28 4.76
C GLY A 67 -14.19 3.79 4.74
N ASP A 68 -14.75 4.36 5.79
CA ASP A 68 -14.90 5.80 5.95
C ASP A 68 -13.60 6.48 6.39
N MET A 69 -13.55 7.80 6.26
CA MET A 69 -12.53 8.65 6.87
C MET A 69 -12.61 8.55 8.41
N VAL A 70 -11.46 8.54 9.07
CA VAL A 70 -11.40 8.44 10.54
C VAL A 70 -11.40 9.82 11.19
N LEU A 71 -10.56 10.73 10.69
CA LEU A 71 -10.47 12.12 11.14
C LEU A 71 -10.12 13.01 9.92
N ALA A 72 -10.58 14.26 9.95
CA ALA A 72 -10.27 15.23 8.91
C ALA A 72 -8.87 15.89 9.06
N ASP A 73 -8.24 15.77 10.23
CA ASP A 73 -6.87 16.24 10.45
C ASP A 73 -5.85 15.18 10.01
N PRO A 74 -5.10 15.36 8.91
CA PRO A 74 -4.13 14.38 8.44
C PRO A 74 -3.08 13.99 9.47
N SER A 75 -2.63 14.93 10.31
CA SER A 75 -1.58 14.64 11.31
C SER A 75 -2.00 13.61 12.37
N LEU A 76 -3.29 13.32 12.48
CA LEU A 76 -3.88 12.44 13.50
C LEU A 76 -4.39 11.10 12.93
N VAL A 77 -4.09 10.77 11.68
CA VAL A 77 -4.55 9.52 11.05
C VAL A 77 -3.39 8.67 10.56
N SER A 78 -3.61 7.34 10.55
CA SER A 78 -2.68 6.36 9.98
C SER A 78 -3.37 5.37 9.05
N ASP A 79 -4.64 5.59 8.73
CA ASP A 79 -5.40 4.74 7.83
C ASP A 79 -5.35 5.23 6.38
N SER A 80 -5.40 4.29 5.44
CA SER A 80 -5.30 4.58 4.01
C SER A 80 -6.54 5.27 3.44
N ASN A 81 -7.74 5.06 4.00
CA ASN A 81 -8.96 5.69 3.48
C ASN A 81 -8.94 7.20 3.70
N SER A 82 -8.61 7.64 4.93
CA SER A 82 -8.43 9.05 5.25
C SER A 82 -7.34 9.67 4.39
N SER A 83 -6.17 9.03 4.29
CA SER A 83 -5.03 9.53 3.49
C SER A 83 -5.38 9.66 2.01
N TYR A 84 -6.16 8.72 1.45
CA TYR A 84 -6.60 8.73 0.05
C TYR A 84 -7.48 9.94 -0.30
N ILE A 85 -8.30 10.39 0.63
CA ILE A 85 -9.09 11.62 0.49
C ILE A 85 -8.19 12.85 0.68
N GLN A 86 -7.40 12.85 1.75
CA GLN A 86 -6.62 14.00 2.21
C GLN A 86 -5.54 14.44 1.22
N LEU A 87 -4.93 13.50 0.47
CA LEU A 87 -3.90 13.81 -0.53
C LEU A 87 -4.37 14.72 -1.67
N ASN A 88 -5.69 14.85 -1.86
CA ASN A 88 -6.29 15.74 -2.87
C ASN A 88 -6.49 17.18 -2.36
N VAL A 89 -6.42 17.38 -1.04
CA VAL A 89 -6.76 18.63 -0.36
C VAL A 89 -5.52 19.26 0.29
N ILE A 90 -4.61 18.42 0.79
CA ILE A 90 -3.44 18.82 1.57
C ILE A 90 -2.18 18.52 0.77
N GLU A 91 -1.29 19.48 0.63
CA GLU A 91 -0.01 19.35 -0.05
C GLU A 91 1.16 19.49 0.92
N GLY A 92 2.22 18.70 0.67
CA GLY A 92 3.49 18.80 1.38
C GLY A 92 4.48 19.76 0.69
N LEU A 93 5.65 19.94 1.29
CA LEU A 93 6.77 20.63 0.64
C LEU A 93 7.21 19.87 -0.61
N LEU A 94 7.22 18.56 -0.51
CA LEU A 94 7.48 17.61 -1.58
C LEU A 94 6.25 16.71 -1.75
N GLY A 95 6.13 16.07 -2.90
CA GLY A 95 5.15 15.05 -3.21
C GLY A 95 5.81 13.91 -3.98
N VAL A 96 5.03 12.90 -4.29
CA VAL A 96 5.39 11.84 -5.24
C VAL A 96 4.60 12.07 -6.52
N LYS A 97 5.29 12.03 -7.65
CA LYS A 97 4.68 12.21 -8.97
C LYS A 97 3.54 11.21 -9.16
N ALA A 98 2.38 11.71 -9.58
CA ALA A 98 1.19 10.88 -9.80
C ALA A 98 1.48 9.68 -10.71
N GLY A 99 0.99 8.49 -10.33
CA GLY A 99 1.21 7.24 -11.05
C GLY A 99 2.60 6.63 -10.86
N THR A 100 3.45 7.16 -9.97
CA THR A 100 4.74 6.57 -9.59
C THR A 100 4.79 6.25 -8.11
N LEU A 101 5.74 5.42 -7.68
CA LEU A 101 5.89 5.02 -6.28
C LEU A 101 6.89 5.89 -5.51
N SER A 102 7.95 6.37 -6.19
CA SER A 102 9.13 6.93 -5.52
C SER A 102 9.69 8.20 -6.16
N ASP A 103 9.13 8.64 -7.27
CA ASP A 103 9.62 9.83 -7.97
C ASP A 103 9.24 11.09 -7.19
N ILE A 104 10.12 11.53 -6.30
CA ILE A 104 9.90 12.74 -5.51
C ILE A 104 9.90 13.96 -6.43
N GLU A 105 8.88 14.80 -6.29
CA GLU A 105 8.79 16.08 -6.97
C GLU A 105 8.60 17.24 -5.96
N PRO A 106 9.07 18.45 -6.31
CA PRO A 106 8.79 19.63 -5.51
C PRO A 106 7.32 20.06 -5.72
N VAL A 107 6.61 20.31 -4.61
CA VAL A 107 5.22 20.80 -4.61
C VAL A 107 5.17 22.20 -4.06
N LEU A 108 5.11 22.41 -2.75
CA LEU A 108 5.15 23.74 -2.13
C LEU A 108 6.59 24.29 -2.04
N ALA A 109 7.61 23.44 -2.13
CA ALA A 109 8.98 23.85 -2.35
C ALA A 109 9.26 24.11 -3.84
N GLU A 110 10.24 24.97 -4.14
CA GLU A 110 10.69 25.26 -5.51
C GLU A 110 11.52 24.12 -6.12
N SER A 111 12.23 23.37 -5.26
CA SER A 111 13.08 22.23 -5.64
C SER A 111 13.20 21.22 -4.50
N VAL A 112 13.63 20.00 -4.82
CA VAL A 112 14.04 19.01 -3.82
C VAL A 112 15.38 19.46 -3.24
N PRO A 113 15.51 19.67 -1.91
CA PRO A 113 16.73 20.19 -1.32
C PRO A 113 17.85 19.13 -1.29
N THR A 114 19.08 19.59 -1.42
CA THR A 114 20.25 18.78 -1.09
C THR A 114 20.63 19.03 0.37
N PRO A 115 20.93 17.99 1.16
CA PRO A 115 21.40 18.18 2.52
C PRO A 115 22.74 18.89 2.58
N SER A 116 23.05 19.53 3.72
CA SER A 116 24.38 20.01 4.04
C SER A 116 25.40 18.85 4.01
N ALA A 117 26.70 19.19 3.90
CA ALA A 117 27.77 18.20 3.78
C ALA A 117 27.84 17.18 4.94
N ASP A 118 27.36 17.57 6.13
CA ASP A 118 27.23 16.71 7.30
C ASP A 118 25.89 15.92 7.35
N GLY A 119 25.01 16.12 6.36
CA GLY A 119 23.71 15.47 6.28
C GLY A 119 22.69 15.93 7.31
N LEU A 120 22.95 17.00 8.06
CA LEU A 120 22.14 17.42 9.21
C LEU A 120 21.16 18.54 8.89
N THR A 121 21.37 19.30 7.82
CA THR A 121 20.54 20.48 7.51
C THR A 121 19.94 20.38 6.13
N TYR A 122 18.62 20.61 6.05
CA TYR A 122 17.88 20.71 4.78
C TYR A 122 17.24 22.08 4.71
N THR A 123 17.57 22.85 3.68
CA THR A 123 17.00 24.18 3.43
C THR A 123 16.06 24.14 2.24
N PHE A 124 14.78 24.41 2.49
CA PHE A 124 13.75 24.49 1.45
C PHE A 124 13.49 25.95 1.08
N LYS A 125 13.56 26.24 -0.21
CA LYS A 125 13.00 27.44 -0.80
C LYS A 125 11.54 27.18 -1.13
N LEU A 126 10.66 28.03 -0.64
CA LEU A 126 9.21 27.90 -0.78
C LEU A 126 8.69 28.72 -1.96
N ARG A 127 7.72 28.19 -2.68
CA ARG A 127 6.98 28.96 -3.66
C ARG A 127 6.22 30.10 -2.97
N THR A 128 6.11 31.23 -3.63
CA THR A 128 5.45 32.42 -3.10
C THR A 128 4.11 32.67 -3.78
N GLY A 129 3.24 33.45 -3.15
CA GLY A 129 1.93 33.80 -3.69
C GLY A 129 0.87 32.70 -3.61
N ILE A 130 1.18 31.59 -2.95
CA ILE A 130 0.22 30.50 -2.69
C ILE A 130 -0.68 30.89 -1.51
N LYS A 131 -1.98 30.58 -1.63
CA LYS A 131 -2.95 30.75 -0.56
C LYS A 131 -3.54 29.41 -0.14
N PHE A 132 -3.79 29.28 1.15
CA PHE A 132 -4.64 28.21 1.67
C PHE A 132 -6.09 28.38 1.20
N HIS A 133 -6.88 27.34 1.31
CA HIS A 133 -8.29 27.33 0.91
C HIS A 133 -9.16 28.36 1.69
N ASP A 134 -8.71 28.79 2.86
CA ASP A 134 -9.34 29.84 3.66
C ASP A 134 -8.90 31.27 3.28
N GLY A 135 -8.05 31.40 2.25
CA GLY A 135 -7.54 32.66 1.74
C GLY A 135 -6.32 33.21 2.47
N THR A 136 -5.85 32.59 3.55
CA THR A 136 -4.62 32.97 4.25
C THR A 136 -3.38 32.59 3.45
N ASP A 137 -2.25 33.26 3.70
CA ASP A 137 -1.03 33.07 2.93
C ASP A 137 -0.25 31.82 3.41
N PHE A 138 0.24 31.02 2.44
CA PHE A 138 1.25 30.01 2.69
C PHE A 138 2.63 30.69 2.76
N ASN A 139 3.40 30.38 3.80
CA ASN A 139 4.74 30.92 4.05
C ASN A 139 5.56 30.00 4.96
N ALA A 140 6.80 30.36 5.27
CA ALA A 140 7.69 29.60 6.14
C ALA A 140 7.14 29.44 7.57
N ASP A 141 6.45 30.43 8.11
CA ASP A 141 5.85 30.34 9.46
C ASP A 141 4.73 29.28 9.51
N ALA A 142 3.96 29.12 8.42
CA ALA A 142 2.96 28.06 8.32
C ALA A 142 3.62 26.67 8.34
N VAL A 143 4.77 26.49 7.66
CA VAL A 143 5.54 25.24 7.72
C VAL A 143 6.03 24.96 9.14
N VAL A 144 6.68 25.95 9.78
CA VAL A 144 7.16 25.83 11.16
C VAL A 144 6.02 25.44 12.09
N TYR A 145 4.87 26.11 12.00
CA TYR A 145 3.71 25.81 12.83
C TYR A 145 3.25 24.35 12.71
N ASN A 146 3.14 23.81 11.48
CA ASN A 146 2.68 22.44 11.25
C ASN A 146 3.63 21.39 11.84
N TYR A 147 4.93 21.59 11.70
CA TYR A 147 5.92 20.65 12.26
C TYR A 147 6.06 20.79 13.78
N ASP A 148 6.08 22.01 14.31
CA ASP A 148 6.14 22.25 15.75
C ASP A 148 4.89 21.74 16.49
N ARG A 149 3.72 21.89 15.88
CA ARG A 149 2.46 21.33 16.36
C ARG A 149 2.57 19.82 16.57
N GLN A 150 3.05 19.08 15.56
CA GLN A 150 3.23 17.64 15.67
C GLN A 150 4.33 17.26 16.66
N LYS A 151 5.49 17.92 16.58
CA LYS A 151 6.63 17.67 17.46
C LYS A 151 6.30 17.85 18.95
N ASN A 152 5.45 18.84 19.27
CA ASN A 152 5.06 19.20 20.63
C ASN A 152 3.66 18.67 20.99
N ALA A 153 3.10 17.74 20.21
CA ALA A 153 1.78 17.20 20.47
C ALA A 153 1.67 16.62 21.90
N PRO A 154 0.53 16.86 22.58
CA PRO A 154 0.26 16.25 23.88
C PRO A 154 0.39 14.72 23.82
N ALA A 155 0.80 14.09 24.93
CA ALA A 155 0.99 12.63 24.97
C ALA A 155 -0.26 11.86 24.50
N ALA A 156 -1.45 12.32 24.84
CA ALA A 156 -2.71 11.68 24.40
C ALA A 156 -2.89 11.68 22.89
N LEU A 157 -2.52 12.76 22.19
CA LEU A 157 -2.55 12.81 20.73
C LEU A 157 -1.40 12.01 20.10
N ARG A 158 -0.20 12.19 20.64
CA ARG A 158 1.01 11.55 20.16
C ARG A 158 0.89 10.02 20.18
N ASP A 159 0.50 9.46 21.31
CA ASP A 159 0.55 8.02 21.54
C ASP A 159 -0.63 7.28 20.88
N ALA A 160 -1.76 7.96 20.67
CA ALA A 160 -2.96 7.35 20.11
C ALA A 160 -3.20 7.64 18.60
N TYR A 161 -2.67 8.75 18.09
CA TYR A 161 -3.05 9.23 16.77
C TYR A 161 -1.88 9.63 15.87
N ASN A 162 -0.84 10.30 16.39
CA ASN A 162 0.22 10.87 15.56
C ASN A 162 1.34 9.85 15.26
N TYR A 163 0.97 8.76 14.61
CA TYR A 163 1.86 7.64 14.32
C TYR A 163 3.05 8.03 13.43
N TYR A 164 2.81 8.70 12.29
CA TYR A 164 3.85 8.92 11.28
C TYR A 164 4.96 9.87 11.73
N PHE A 165 4.63 10.90 12.52
CA PHE A 165 5.68 11.76 13.06
C PHE A 165 6.65 10.96 13.95
N GLY A 166 6.10 10.08 14.78
CA GLY A 166 6.88 9.18 15.62
C GLY A 166 7.72 8.18 14.84
N ALA A 167 7.13 7.57 13.80
CA ALA A 167 7.80 6.61 12.92
C ALA A 167 8.97 7.23 12.14
N VAL A 168 8.83 8.49 11.68
CA VAL A 168 9.85 9.17 10.88
C VAL A 168 10.90 9.85 11.75
N PHE A 169 10.49 10.54 12.81
CA PHE A 169 11.40 11.37 13.61
C PHE A 169 11.66 10.87 15.02
N GLY A 170 10.80 10.01 15.57
CA GLY A 170 10.81 9.67 16.98
C GLY A 170 10.26 10.79 17.87
N TRP A 171 10.18 10.55 19.19
CA TRP A 171 9.56 11.44 20.16
C TRP A 171 10.50 11.94 21.23
N GLY A 172 10.27 13.16 21.75
CA GLY A 172 10.96 13.73 22.89
C GLY A 172 12.48 13.77 22.71
N ALA A 173 13.23 13.24 23.67
CA ALA A 173 14.70 13.19 23.62
C ALA A 173 15.22 12.34 22.46
N ASN A 174 14.47 11.32 22.05
CA ASN A 174 14.83 10.39 20.98
C ASN A 174 14.48 10.94 19.58
N SER A 175 13.73 12.05 19.50
CA SER A 175 13.40 12.64 18.20
C SER A 175 14.65 13.09 17.47
N ASN A 176 14.79 12.67 16.20
CA ASN A 176 15.89 13.10 15.33
C ASN A 176 15.69 14.54 14.79
N LEU A 177 14.45 15.05 14.76
CA LEU A 177 14.17 16.43 14.34
C LEU A 177 14.56 17.42 15.45
N ALA A 178 15.71 18.07 15.30
CA ALA A 178 16.20 19.06 16.25
C ALA A 178 15.36 20.34 16.20
N SER A 179 15.17 20.92 15.00
CA SER A 179 14.39 22.14 14.81
C SER A 179 13.86 22.29 13.39
N VAL A 180 12.76 23.03 13.26
CA VAL A 180 12.28 23.63 12.00
C VAL A 180 12.22 25.15 12.24
N LYS A 181 12.80 25.95 11.33
CA LYS A 181 12.89 27.41 11.51
C LYS A 181 12.62 28.14 10.20
N ALA A 182 11.84 29.18 10.28
CA ALA A 182 11.75 30.18 9.21
C ALA A 182 13.07 31.01 9.21
N VAL A 183 13.79 30.97 8.10
CA VAL A 183 14.97 31.82 7.87
C VAL A 183 14.51 33.18 7.36
N ASP A 184 13.53 33.17 6.48
CA ASP A 184 12.77 34.31 5.96
C ASP A 184 11.36 33.85 5.58
N ALA A 185 10.51 34.71 5.03
CA ALA A 185 9.12 34.38 4.69
C ALA A 185 8.98 33.23 3.67
N SER A 186 10.02 32.96 2.86
CA SER A 186 10.03 31.95 1.79
C SER A 186 11.13 30.90 1.95
N THR A 187 11.81 30.84 3.09
CA THR A 187 12.88 29.88 3.35
C THR A 187 12.70 29.22 4.69
N VAL A 188 12.65 27.89 4.70
CA VAL A 188 12.59 27.10 5.93
C VAL A 188 13.79 26.17 6.05
N GLU A 189 14.37 26.09 7.25
CA GLU A 189 15.49 25.21 7.58
C GLU A 189 15.02 24.11 8.53
N PHE A 190 15.29 22.85 8.13
CA PHE A 190 15.15 21.66 8.99
C PHE A 190 16.53 21.26 9.48
N LYS A 191 16.67 21.07 10.78
CA LYS A 191 17.88 20.55 11.40
C LYS A 191 17.65 19.23 12.08
N LEU A 192 18.46 18.24 11.77
CA LEU A 192 18.47 16.91 12.35
C LEU A 192 19.60 16.78 13.39
N LYS A 193 19.45 15.83 14.34
CA LYS A 193 20.50 15.50 15.31
C LYS A 193 21.56 14.56 14.74
N LYS A 194 21.17 13.72 13.77
CA LYS A 194 22.01 12.80 13.00
C LYS A 194 21.50 12.68 11.57
N PRO A 195 22.33 12.31 10.59
CA PRO A 195 21.86 12.10 9.22
C PRO A 195 20.70 11.11 9.17
N GLN A 196 19.79 11.29 8.19
CA GLN A 196 18.61 10.45 8.02
C GLN A 196 18.34 10.23 6.54
N SER A 197 18.67 9.04 6.04
CA SER A 197 18.64 8.71 4.62
C SER A 197 17.22 8.72 4.00
N ASN A 198 16.19 8.48 4.82
CA ASN A 198 14.78 8.50 4.40
C ASN A 198 14.08 9.86 4.59
N PHE A 199 14.78 10.92 5.04
CA PHE A 199 14.18 12.20 5.43
C PHE A 199 13.22 12.78 4.38
N LEU A 200 13.59 12.75 3.10
CA LEU A 200 12.75 13.30 2.03
C LEU A 200 11.65 12.32 1.61
N ILE A 201 12.01 11.05 1.37
CA ILE A 201 11.07 10.07 0.83
C ILE A 201 9.99 9.65 1.83
N ALA A 202 10.29 9.65 3.12
CA ALA A 202 9.32 9.28 4.16
C ALA A 202 8.22 10.34 4.38
N GLN A 203 8.41 11.56 3.90
CA GLN A 203 7.45 12.65 4.03
C GLN A 203 6.66 12.91 2.74
N ALA A 204 7.31 12.72 1.58
CA ALA A 204 6.74 13.13 0.30
C ALA A 204 5.36 12.51 -0.03
N PRO A 205 5.08 11.20 0.20
CA PRO A 205 3.80 10.61 -0.14
C PRO A 205 2.72 10.83 0.93
N LEU A 206 3.08 11.35 2.11
CA LEU A 206 2.21 11.33 3.28
C LEU A 206 1.51 12.68 3.52
N PRO A 207 0.18 12.79 3.38
CA PRO A 207 -0.57 14.00 3.70
C PRO A 207 -0.43 14.42 5.18
N GLN A 208 0.05 13.52 6.05
CA GLN A 208 0.34 13.79 7.46
C GLN A 208 1.47 14.82 7.64
N PHE A 209 2.39 14.93 6.67
CA PHE A 209 3.41 15.98 6.63
C PHE A 209 3.03 17.16 5.72
N GLY A 210 1.79 17.17 5.24
CA GLY A 210 1.26 18.28 4.47
C GLY A 210 1.02 19.54 5.31
N ILE A 211 1.01 20.67 4.64
CA ILE A 211 0.92 21.96 5.31
C ILE A 211 -0.54 22.42 5.31
N GLN A 212 -1.10 22.55 6.49
CA GLN A 212 -2.46 22.99 6.76
C GLN A 212 -2.45 24.45 7.22
N SER A 213 -3.55 25.20 6.98
CA SER A 213 -3.67 26.59 7.44
C SER A 213 -3.57 26.69 8.97
N PRO A 214 -2.58 27.42 9.51
CA PRO A 214 -2.50 27.66 10.95
C PRO A 214 -3.72 28.40 11.51
N THR A 215 -4.36 29.22 10.70
CA THR A 215 -5.59 29.93 11.07
C THR A 215 -6.75 28.98 11.24
N ALA A 216 -6.95 28.06 10.30
CA ALA A 216 -8.01 27.05 10.38
C ALA A 216 -7.78 26.07 11.52
N LEU A 217 -6.54 25.59 11.71
CA LEU A 217 -6.16 24.70 12.80
C LEU A 217 -6.48 25.31 14.17
N LYS A 218 -6.06 26.57 14.41
CA LYS A 218 -6.32 27.28 15.67
C LYS A 218 -7.82 27.52 15.88
N LYS A 219 -8.53 27.97 14.84
CA LYS A 219 -9.98 28.24 14.91
C LYS A 219 -10.79 26.97 15.19
N GLY A 220 -10.34 25.83 14.64
CA GLY A 220 -11.01 24.55 14.79
C GLY A 220 -10.52 23.71 15.97
N ASP A 221 -9.74 24.30 16.91
CA ASP A 221 -9.21 23.60 18.10
C ASP A 221 -8.53 22.26 17.75
N ALA A 222 -7.67 22.29 16.73
CA ALA A 222 -7.03 21.10 16.20
C ALA A 222 -6.04 20.44 17.16
N ASP A 223 -5.60 21.17 18.19
CA ASP A 223 -4.67 20.69 19.24
C ASP A 223 -5.40 20.14 20.48
N ASN A 224 -6.74 19.99 20.42
CA ASN A 224 -7.50 19.37 21.50
C ASN A 224 -6.99 17.96 21.77
N ALA A 225 -6.70 17.67 23.05
CA ALA A 225 -6.18 16.35 23.45
C ALA A 225 -7.15 15.18 23.18
N ASP A 226 -8.43 15.51 22.95
CA ASP A 226 -9.47 14.55 22.51
C ASP A 226 -9.95 14.98 21.10
N PRO A 227 -9.50 14.31 20.03
CA PRO A 227 -9.88 14.67 18.66
C PRO A 227 -11.40 14.60 18.40
N SER A 228 -12.15 13.84 19.19
CA SER A 228 -13.62 13.79 19.07
C SER A 228 -14.29 15.10 19.45
N LYS A 229 -13.58 15.98 20.17
CA LYS A 229 -14.02 17.33 20.59
C LYS A 229 -13.44 18.43 19.73
N SER A 230 -12.51 18.13 18.84
CA SER A 230 -11.93 19.09 17.90
C SER A 230 -12.86 19.28 16.69
N PRO A 231 -13.47 20.45 16.49
CA PRO A 231 -14.25 20.72 15.28
C PRO A 231 -13.44 20.48 14.00
N TYR A 232 -12.14 20.83 14.00
CA TYR A 232 -11.26 20.60 12.88
C TYR A 232 -11.08 19.12 12.56
N ALA A 233 -10.73 18.32 13.56
CA ALA A 233 -10.51 16.89 13.40
C ALA A 233 -11.80 16.14 13.01
N GLN A 234 -12.97 16.67 13.43
CA GLN A 234 -14.29 16.13 13.06
C GLN A 234 -14.83 16.66 11.72
N GLY A 235 -14.02 17.40 10.95
CA GLY A 235 -14.43 17.95 9.66
C GLY A 235 -15.52 19.03 9.73
N GLN A 236 -15.73 19.63 10.90
CA GLN A 236 -16.75 20.65 11.09
C GLN A 236 -16.22 22.04 10.69
N GLY A 237 -17.10 22.87 10.19
CA GLY A 237 -16.72 24.20 9.73
C GLY A 237 -15.77 24.16 8.53
N ASN A 238 -14.57 24.68 8.68
CA ASN A 238 -13.53 24.64 7.66
C ASN A 238 -12.48 23.55 8.02
N GLY A 239 -12.91 22.33 8.33
CA GLY A 239 -11.99 21.22 8.52
C GLY A 239 -11.19 20.93 7.24
N MET A 240 -9.97 20.41 7.37
CA MET A 240 -9.08 20.04 6.26
C MET A 240 -8.80 21.23 5.29
N VAL A 241 -8.10 22.24 5.77
CA VAL A 241 -7.75 23.45 4.99
C VAL A 241 -6.29 23.38 4.54
N GLY A 242 -6.07 23.00 3.29
CA GLY A 242 -4.76 22.94 2.62
C GLY A 242 -4.61 23.95 1.49
N THR A 243 -3.71 23.62 0.57
CA THR A 243 -3.39 24.38 -0.64
C THR A 243 -3.74 23.62 -1.91
N GLY A 244 -4.25 22.40 -1.79
CA GLY A 244 -4.38 21.41 -2.85
C GLY A 244 -5.38 21.75 -3.96
N PRO A 245 -5.41 20.89 -4.99
CA PRO A 245 -6.26 21.07 -6.18
C PRO A 245 -7.75 20.95 -5.87
N PHE A 246 -8.13 20.26 -4.81
CA PHE A 246 -9.51 20.24 -4.31
C PHE A 246 -9.61 20.88 -2.94
N LYS A 247 -10.79 21.39 -2.62
CA LYS A 247 -11.18 21.91 -1.30
C LYS A 247 -12.12 20.91 -0.61
N PHE A 248 -11.93 20.70 0.67
CA PHE A 248 -12.87 19.94 1.48
C PHE A 248 -14.22 20.69 1.56
N LYS A 249 -15.31 19.97 1.32
CA LYS A 249 -16.67 20.53 1.41
C LYS A 249 -17.38 20.02 2.66
N GLU A 250 -17.48 18.70 2.81
CA GLU A 250 -18.17 18.09 3.94
C GLU A 250 -17.75 16.64 4.16
N TRP A 251 -17.97 16.16 5.37
CA TRP A 251 -17.91 14.76 5.76
C TRP A 251 -19.15 14.43 6.58
N VAL A 252 -19.94 13.49 6.10
CA VAL A 252 -21.08 12.88 6.79
C VAL A 252 -20.67 11.47 7.19
N PRO A 253 -20.35 11.21 8.46
CA PRO A 253 -19.81 9.93 8.91
C PRO A 253 -20.68 8.74 8.50
N ASN A 254 -20.05 7.70 7.95
CA ASN A 254 -20.65 6.47 7.41
C ASN A 254 -21.58 6.67 6.20
N ASP A 255 -21.58 7.87 5.58
CA ASP A 255 -22.35 8.15 4.37
C ASP A 255 -21.43 8.61 3.24
N HIS A 256 -20.78 9.77 3.37
CA HIS A 256 -19.87 10.26 2.35
C HIS A 256 -18.91 11.35 2.84
N THR A 257 -17.82 11.53 2.09
CA THR A 257 -16.96 12.72 2.13
C THR A 257 -16.94 13.36 0.75
N THR A 258 -17.09 14.68 0.69
CA THR A 258 -17.11 15.44 -0.57
C THR A 258 -15.96 16.45 -0.61
N ILE A 259 -15.24 16.44 -1.73
CA ILE A 259 -14.27 17.48 -2.09
C ILE A 259 -14.68 18.15 -3.40
N VAL A 260 -14.40 19.46 -3.54
CA VAL A 260 -14.78 20.25 -4.71
C VAL A 260 -13.57 20.92 -5.35
N LYS A 261 -13.65 21.18 -6.65
CA LYS A 261 -12.60 21.85 -7.44
C LYS A 261 -12.13 23.15 -6.77
N ASN A 262 -10.83 23.31 -6.63
CA ASN A 262 -10.22 24.59 -6.31
C ASN A 262 -9.93 25.34 -7.62
N ALA A 263 -10.87 26.19 -8.07
CA ALA A 263 -10.72 26.95 -9.31
C ALA A 263 -9.53 27.93 -9.28
N ASP A 264 -9.14 28.37 -8.07
CA ASP A 264 -8.00 29.29 -7.84
C ASP A 264 -6.69 28.53 -7.56
N TYR A 265 -6.64 27.23 -7.84
CA TYR A 265 -5.45 26.43 -7.56
C TYR A 265 -4.19 27.04 -8.18
N TRP A 266 -3.15 27.12 -7.38
CA TRP A 266 -1.91 27.83 -7.71
C TRP A 266 -1.16 27.21 -8.89
N ASN A 267 -1.16 25.88 -9.01
CA ASN A 267 -0.53 25.16 -10.12
C ASN A 267 -1.51 24.98 -11.28
N LYS A 268 -1.39 25.82 -12.28
CA LYS A 268 -2.34 25.86 -13.42
C LYS A 268 -2.31 24.61 -14.29
N ASP A 269 -1.23 23.82 -14.25
CA ASP A 269 -1.08 22.57 -14.99
C ASP A 269 -1.82 21.39 -14.31
N ARG A 270 -2.29 21.59 -13.06
CA ARG A 270 -2.95 20.57 -12.24
C ARG A 270 -4.31 21.01 -11.70
N VAL A 271 -4.93 21.99 -12.31
CA VAL A 271 -6.31 22.36 -11.98
C VAL A 271 -7.21 21.17 -12.29
N PRO A 272 -8.07 20.71 -11.35
CA PRO A 272 -8.94 19.57 -11.60
C PRO A 272 -9.89 19.80 -12.77
N HIS A 273 -10.13 18.76 -13.55
CA HIS A 273 -11.16 18.78 -14.59
C HIS A 273 -12.56 18.53 -14.01
N LEU A 274 -12.66 17.72 -12.94
CA LEU A 274 -13.92 17.46 -12.24
C LEU A 274 -14.32 18.64 -11.34
N ASP A 275 -15.62 18.88 -11.23
CA ASP A 275 -16.15 19.87 -10.26
C ASP A 275 -16.15 19.31 -8.83
N GLU A 276 -16.38 17.98 -8.69
CA GLU A 276 -16.59 17.36 -7.39
C GLU A 276 -16.18 15.88 -7.41
N VAL A 277 -15.63 15.39 -6.28
CA VAL A 277 -15.41 13.98 -6.01
C VAL A 277 -16.09 13.63 -4.70
N ILE A 278 -16.94 12.61 -4.72
CA ILE A 278 -17.71 12.11 -3.57
C ILE A 278 -17.17 10.72 -3.22
N PHE A 279 -16.68 10.55 -2.01
CA PHE A 279 -16.17 9.27 -1.51
C PHE A 279 -17.25 8.61 -0.64
N LYS A 280 -17.60 7.36 -0.93
CA LYS A 280 -18.58 6.57 -0.17
C LYS A 280 -17.96 5.32 0.43
N PRO A 281 -18.13 5.07 1.73
CA PRO A 281 -17.62 3.86 2.37
C PRO A 281 -18.51 2.64 2.04
N TYR A 282 -17.87 1.49 1.79
CA TYR A 282 -18.51 0.19 1.62
C TYR A 282 -17.96 -0.81 2.62
N ALA A 283 -18.84 -1.67 3.15
CA ALA A 283 -18.47 -2.64 4.17
C ALA A 283 -17.56 -3.77 3.64
N ASP A 284 -17.72 -4.11 2.34
CA ASP A 284 -16.96 -5.16 1.69
C ASP A 284 -16.82 -4.93 0.18
N GLN A 285 -15.89 -5.64 -0.45
CA GLN A 285 -15.60 -5.52 -1.87
C GLN A 285 -16.77 -5.94 -2.78
N ALA A 286 -17.61 -6.86 -2.35
CA ALA A 286 -18.75 -7.30 -3.15
C ALA A 286 -19.83 -6.21 -3.19
N ALA A 287 -20.08 -5.52 -2.07
CA ALA A 287 -20.99 -4.36 -2.02
C ALA A 287 -20.46 -3.21 -2.90
N GLU A 288 -19.15 -2.94 -2.85
CA GLU A 288 -18.48 -1.92 -3.69
C GLU A 288 -18.60 -2.25 -5.18
N LEU A 289 -18.33 -3.51 -5.56
CA LEU A 289 -18.48 -3.98 -6.94
C LEU A 289 -19.92 -3.92 -7.44
N ASN A 290 -20.88 -4.31 -6.61
CA ASN A 290 -22.29 -4.25 -6.97
C ASN A 290 -22.74 -2.80 -7.21
N ALA A 291 -22.31 -1.86 -6.38
CA ALA A 291 -22.58 -0.44 -6.55
C ALA A 291 -21.97 0.10 -7.85
N LEU A 292 -20.73 -0.30 -8.21
CA LEU A 292 -20.13 0.04 -9.49
C LEU A 292 -20.94 -0.49 -10.68
N GLN A 293 -21.38 -1.74 -10.61
CA GLN A 293 -22.18 -2.36 -11.68
C GLN A 293 -23.59 -1.78 -11.81
N ALA A 294 -24.16 -1.29 -10.72
CA ALA A 294 -25.45 -0.59 -10.70
C ALA A 294 -25.34 0.86 -11.21
N GLY A 295 -24.13 1.43 -11.24
CA GLY A 295 -23.90 2.84 -11.57
C GLY A 295 -24.10 3.80 -10.39
N ASP A 296 -24.16 3.27 -9.15
CA ASP A 296 -24.24 4.06 -7.91
C ASP A 296 -22.90 4.71 -7.56
N ILE A 297 -21.79 4.12 -8.05
CA ILE A 297 -20.44 4.69 -8.01
C ILE A 297 -19.78 4.60 -9.39
N ASP A 298 -18.84 5.49 -9.66
CA ASP A 298 -18.07 5.55 -10.92
C ASP A 298 -16.71 4.83 -10.80
N PHE A 299 -16.20 4.66 -9.60
CA PHE A 299 -14.91 4.07 -9.31
C PHE A 299 -14.98 3.23 -8.02
N ALA A 300 -14.49 1.99 -8.08
CA ALA A 300 -14.29 1.09 -6.95
C ALA A 300 -12.79 0.99 -6.65
N GLN A 301 -12.37 1.46 -5.47
CA GLN A 301 -10.96 1.47 -5.08
C GLN A 301 -10.39 0.07 -4.91
N THR A 302 -11.23 -0.87 -4.47
CA THR A 302 -10.84 -2.26 -4.29
C THR A 302 -11.87 -3.20 -4.89
N ILE A 303 -11.40 -4.20 -5.65
CA ILE A 303 -12.22 -5.31 -6.13
C ILE A 303 -11.51 -6.63 -5.81
N ALA A 304 -12.30 -7.69 -5.63
CA ALA A 304 -11.72 -8.99 -5.44
C ALA A 304 -11.02 -9.47 -6.73
N PRO A 305 -9.83 -10.08 -6.66
CA PRO A 305 -9.10 -10.54 -7.85
C PRO A 305 -9.93 -11.44 -8.77
N ASN A 306 -10.79 -12.28 -8.20
CA ASN A 306 -11.63 -13.22 -8.95
C ASN A 306 -12.70 -12.54 -9.82
N ASP A 307 -13.06 -11.28 -9.55
CA ASP A 307 -14.07 -10.53 -10.31
C ASP A 307 -13.51 -9.88 -11.58
N ILE A 308 -12.17 -9.77 -11.69
CA ILE A 308 -11.49 -9.09 -12.80
C ILE A 308 -11.84 -9.69 -14.15
N ALA A 309 -11.84 -11.03 -14.25
CA ALA A 309 -12.13 -11.72 -15.49
C ALA A 309 -13.54 -11.36 -16.02
N SER A 310 -14.52 -11.31 -15.12
CA SER A 310 -15.90 -10.91 -15.44
C SER A 310 -15.99 -9.43 -15.86
N LEU A 311 -15.34 -8.52 -15.13
CA LEU A 311 -15.35 -7.10 -15.45
C LEU A 311 -14.74 -6.80 -16.81
N LYS A 312 -13.62 -7.44 -17.16
CA LYS A 312 -12.95 -7.26 -18.46
C LYS A 312 -13.81 -7.65 -19.67
N THR A 313 -14.88 -8.43 -19.49
CA THR A 313 -15.82 -8.76 -20.58
C THR A 313 -16.88 -7.69 -20.81
N LYS A 314 -17.02 -6.72 -19.93
CA LYS A 314 -18.06 -5.68 -19.95
C LYS A 314 -17.46 -4.36 -20.45
N ALA A 315 -17.96 -3.84 -21.59
CA ALA A 315 -17.43 -2.62 -22.21
C ALA A 315 -17.62 -1.34 -21.38
N ASP A 316 -18.59 -1.37 -20.45
CA ASP A 316 -18.93 -0.23 -19.58
C ASP A 316 -17.94 -0.03 -18.43
N PHE A 317 -17.01 -0.97 -18.22
CA PHE A 317 -16.03 -0.91 -17.14
C PHE A 317 -14.60 -1.05 -17.65
N GLN A 318 -13.66 -0.58 -16.83
CA GLN A 318 -12.23 -0.77 -17.00
C GLN A 318 -11.61 -1.22 -15.67
N VAL A 319 -10.65 -2.12 -15.75
CA VAL A 319 -9.81 -2.52 -14.63
C VAL A 319 -8.58 -1.61 -14.63
N ILE A 320 -8.30 -0.99 -13.49
CA ILE A 320 -7.17 -0.07 -13.33
C ILE A 320 -5.91 -0.87 -13.01
N ASP A 321 -4.89 -0.72 -13.87
CA ASP A 321 -3.54 -1.22 -13.57
C ASP A 321 -2.81 -0.20 -12.70
N ARG A 322 -2.36 -0.63 -11.54
CA ARG A 322 -1.58 0.16 -10.59
C ARG A 322 -0.06 0.02 -10.76
N GLY A 323 0.37 -0.57 -11.88
CA GLY A 323 1.77 -0.70 -12.21
C GLY A 323 2.54 -1.61 -11.25
N GLU A 324 3.58 -1.09 -10.62
CA GLU A 324 4.43 -1.85 -9.70
C GLU A 324 3.77 -2.06 -8.35
N SER A 325 4.04 -3.22 -7.72
CA SER A 325 3.60 -3.52 -6.36
C SER A 325 4.37 -2.68 -5.34
N CYS A 326 3.66 -2.14 -4.36
CA CYS A 326 4.26 -1.57 -3.14
C CYS A 326 3.70 -2.26 -1.90
N ASN A 327 3.52 -3.58 -1.95
CA ASN A 327 3.11 -4.35 -0.79
C ASN A 327 3.86 -5.68 -0.66
N TYR A 328 3.80 -6.23 0.51
CA TYR A 328 4.36 -7.49 0.92
C TYR A 328 3.32 -8.26 1.72
N GLY A 329 3.13 -9.52 1.43
CA GLY A 329 2.39 -10.48 2.25
C GLY A 329 3.30 -11.62 2.68
N GLY A 330 3.19 -12.03 3.93
CA GLY A 330 4.04 -13.06 4.50
C GLY A 330 3.35 -13.96 5.52
N LEU A 331 3.97 -15.11 5.73
CA LEU A 331 3.70 -16.00 6.84
C LEU A 331 4.70 -15.67 7.95
N GLN A 332 4.19 -15.11 9.02
CA GLN A 332 4.97 -14.55 10.11
C GLN A 332 5.18 -15.54 11.24
N PHE A 333 6.29 -15.43 11.96
CA PHE A 333 6.67 -16.32 13.07
C PHE A 333 7.14 -15.52 14.27
N ASN A 334 6.72 -15.94 15.46
CA ASN A 334 7.38 -15.53 16.71
C ASN A 334 8.32 -16.66 17.18
N GLN A 335 9.62 -16.36 17.22
CA GLN A 335 10.64 -17.36 17.52
C GLN A 335 10.73 -17.75 19.00
N THR A 336 9.93 -17.15 19.90
CA THR A 336 9.80 -17.62 21.28
C THR A 336 8.85 -18.82 21.42
N HIS A 337 8.02 -19.07 20.40
CA HIS A 337 7.07 -20.17 20.37
C HIS A 337 7.65 -21.41 19.67
N LYS A 338 7.64 -22.54 20.39
CA LYS A 338 8.02 -23.84 19.78
C LYS A 338 6.97 -24.32 18.80
N PRO A 339 7.38 -24.95 17.69
CA PRO A 339 8.77 -25.31 17.29
C PRO A 339 9.47 -24.23 16.43
N LEU A 340 8.97 -23.00 16.36
CA LEU A 340 9.45 -21.95 15.45
C LEU A 340 10.80 -21.33 15.85
N ASP A 341 11.29 -21.65 17.08
CA ASP A 341 12.66 -21.37 17.53
C ASP A 341 13.71 -22.19 16.75
N ASN A 342 13.31 -23.34 16.16
CA ASN A 342 14.20 -24.21 15.42
C ASN A 342 14.36 -23.73 13.95
N PRO A 343 15.58 -23.39 13.48
CA PRO A 343 15.80 -22.92 12.12
C PRO A 343 15.46 -23.94 11.03
N HIS A 344 15.60 -25.24 11.30
CA HIS A 344 15.19 -26.29 10.37
C HIS A 344 13.67 -26.32 10.16
N ILE A 345 12.89 -26.06 11.22
CA ILE A 345 11.43 -25.94 11.10
C ILE A 345 11.04 -24.75 10.23
N ARG A 346 11.66 -23.58 10.41
CA ARG A 346 11.36 -22.42 9.57
C ARG A 346 11.73 -22.66 8.10
N LYS A 347 12.87 -23.33 7.83
CA LYS A 347 13.24 -23.74 6.48
C LYS A 347 12.28 -24.78 5.90
N ALA A 348 11.84 -25.77 6.70
CA ALA A 348 10.85 -26.75 6.29
C ALA A 348 9.55 -26.09 5.84
N ILE A 349 9.04 -25.13 6.63
CA ILE A 349 7.86 -24.34 6.28
C ILE A 349 8.10 -23.57 4.97
N ALA A 350 9.25 -22.92 4.80
CA ALA A 350 9.57 -22.15 3.60
C ALA A 350 9.66 -23.02 2.33
N TYR A 351 10.17 -24.27 2.43
CA TYR A 351 10.15 -25.20 1.33
C TYR A 351 8.76 -25.83 1.09
N ALA A 352 7.90 -25.93 2.11
CA ALA A 352 6.60 -26.55 1.99
C ALA A 352 5.57 -25.63 1.27
N VAL A 353 5.64 -24.31 1.44
CA VAL A 353 4.63 -23.38 0.93
C VAL A 353 4.71 -23.18 -0.59
N ASN A 354 3.61 -23.46 -1.30
CA ASN A 354 3.50 -23.34 -2.76
C ASN A 354 3.00 -21.93 -3.16
N LYS A 355 3.89 -20.93 -3.08
CA LYS A 355 3.57 -19.52 -3.39
C LYS A 355 2.90 -19.36 -4.75
N LYS A 356 3.33 -20.13 -5.78
CA LYS A 356 2.74 -20.04 -7.12
C LYS A 356 1.27 -20.47 -7.12
N SER A 357 0.94 -21.57 -6.46
CA SER A 357 -0.45 -22.03 -6.34
C SER A 357 -1.34 -20.99 -5.65
N TYR A 358 -0.84 -20.35 -4.60
CA TYR A 358 -1.60 -19.30 -3.90
C TYR A 358 -1.87 -18.10 -4.81
N ILE A 359 -0.87 -17.67 -5.59
CA ILE A 359 -1.01 -16.56 -6.54
C ILE A 359 -2.05 -16.87 -7.60
N ASP A 360 -1.98 -18.06 -8.20
CA ASP A 360 -2.93 -18.47 -9.22
C ASP A 360 -4.36 -18.55 -8.68
N THR A 361 -4.52 -18.99 -7.41
CA THR A 361 -5.84 -19.22 -6.79
C THR A 361 -6.46 -17.94 -6.23
N PHE A 362 -5.70 -17.14 -5.49
CA PHE A 362 -6.24 -16.04 -4.68
C PHE A 362 -5.99 -14.65 -5.27
N TYR A 363 -5.06 -14.50 -6.23
CA TYR A 363 -4.67 -13.18 -6.76
C TYR A 363 -4.95 -13.02 -8.26
N ALA A 364 -5.58 -14.03 -8.90
CA ALA A 364 -5.89 -14.01 -10.35
C ALA A 364 -4.68 -13.60 -11.22
N GLY A 365 -3.47 -14.00 -10.84
CA GLY A 365 -2.23 -13.62 -11.52
C GLY A 365 -1.73 -12.19 -11.26
N LEU A 366 -2.41 -11.41 -10.41
CA LEU A 366 -2.02 -10.05 -10.05
C LEU A 366 -1.06 -10.01 -8.86
N ALA A 367 -0.11 -10.92 -8.85
CA ALA A 367 0.93 -10.98 -7.83
C ALA A 367 2.15 -11.73 -8.37
N VAL A 368 3.28 -11.54 -7.70
CA VAL A 368 4.50 -12.31 -7.92
C VAL A 368 4.93 -12.98 -6.62
N PRO A 369 5.57 -14.17 -6.67
CA PRO A 369 6.16 -14.79 -5.48
C PRO A 369 7.17 -13.83 -4.85
N ALA A 370 7.04 -13.57 -3.55
CA ALA A 370 8.00 -12.74 -2.85
C ALA A 370 9.31 -13.50 -2.62
N ASP A 371 10.41 -12.89 -3.00
CA ASP A 371 11.78 -13.34 -2.76
C ASP A 371 12.52 -12.41 -1.77
N ASN A 372 11.80 -11.47 -1.16
CA ASN A 372 12.30 -10.51 -0.17
C ASN A 372 11.13 -10.05 0.72
N TRP A 373 11.45 -9.43 1.87
CA TRP A 373 10.50 -8.80 2.80
C TRP A 373 10.05 -7.41 2.36
N MET A 374 10.60 -6.90 1.28
CA MET A 374 10.19 -5.64 0.65
C MET A 374 10.00 -5.84 -0.85
N PRO A 375 9.06 -5.14 -1.51
CA PRO A 375 8.78 -5.32 -2.92
C PRO A 375 9.90 -4.79 -3.83
N PRO A 376 9.99 -5.26 -5.10
CA PRO A 376 11.04 -4.86 -6.04
C PRO A 376 11.14 -3.36 -6.31
N ALA A 377 10.03 -2.62 -6.20
CA ALA A 377 9.99 -1.16 -6.36
C ALA A 377 10.66 -0.38 -5.22
N THR A 378 10.99 -1.05 -4.11
CA THR A 378 11.63 -0.41 -2.95
C THR A 378 13.09 -0.11 -3.25
N LYS A 379 13.53 1.10 -2.89
CA LYS A 379 14.94 1.48 -3.03
C LYS A 379 15.86 0.48 -2.32
N TYR A 380 16.99 0.14 -2.94
CA TYR A 380 17.97 -0.86 -2.46
C TYR A 380 17.43 -2.29 -2.36
N TYR A 381 16.31 -2.61 -3.03
CA TYR A 381 15.86 -3.98 -3.15
C TYR A 381 16.96 -4.86 -3.78
N LYS A 382 17.03 -6.10 -3.30
CA LYS A 382 17.92 -7.13 -3.79
C LYS A 382 17.13 -8.44 -3.90
N ALA A 383 17.11 -9.06 -5.06
CA ALA A 383 16.55 -10.39 -5.20
C ALA A 383 17.35 -11.39 -4.32
N LEU A 384 16.68 -12.10 -3.44
CA LEU A 384 17.28 -13.03 -2.51
C LEU A 384 17.04 -14.48 -2.96
N ASN A 385 18.01 -15.35 -2.71
CA ASN A 385 17.88 -16.77 -2.98
C ASN A 385 17.22 -17.48 -1.79
N LEU A 386 15.91 -17.27 -1.61
CA LEU A 386 15.12 -17.90 -0.56
C LEU A 386 14.68 -19.33 -0.97
N PRO A 387 14.31 -20.20 -0.02
CA PRO A 387 13.74 -21.50 -0.31
C PRO A 387 12.53 -21.40 -1.25
N THR A 388 12.52 -22.25 -2.29
CA THR A 388 11.41 -22.41 -3.22
C THR A 388 10.69 -23.73 -2.97
N TYR A 389 9.41 -23.83 -3.33
CA TYR A 389 8.58 -25.01 -3.09
C TYR A 389 9.28 -26.32 -3.49
N ASP A 390 9.50 -27.17 -2.51
CA ASP A 390 10.13 -28.47 -2.65
C ASP A 390 9.74 -29.37 -1.46
N VAL A 391 8.76 -30.23 -1.68
CA VAL A 391 8.19 -31.10 -0.64
C VAL A 391 9.26 -32.06 -0.05
N GLN A 392 10.23 -32.52 -0.87
CA GLN A 392 11.25 -33.43 -0.37
C GLN A 392 12.22 -32.68 0.56
N LYS A 393 12.72 -31.53 0.15
CA LYS A 393 13.56 -30.69 1.03
C LYS A 393 12.84 -30.26 2.30
N ALA A 394 11.54 -29.96 2.22
CA ALA A 394 10.75 -29.66 3.41
C ALA A 394 10.77 -30.86 4.40
N LYS A 395 10.56 -32.08 3.93
CA LYS A 395 10.64 -33.31 4.76
C LYS A 395 12.05 -33.57 5.30
N ASP A 396 13.07 -33.29 4.51
CA ASP A 396 14.46 -33.43 4.93
C ASP A 396 14.80 -32.47 6.07
N GLU A 397 14.30 -31.22 5.99
CA GLU A 397 14.44 -30.21 7.05
C GLU A 397 13.63 -30.57 8.31
N VAL A 398 12.41 -31.12 8.17
CA VAL A 398 11.66 -31.68 9.31
C VAL A 398 12.47 -32.75 10.00
N THR A 399 13.06 -33.66 9.23
CA THR A 399 13.93 -34.72 9.78
C THR A 399 15.16 -34.15 10.48
N ALA A 400 15.83 -33.17 9.87
CA ALA A 400 17.00 -32.49 10.42
C ALA A 400 16.69 -31.73 11.71
N SER A 401 15.44 -31.30 11.90
CA SER A 401 15.00 -30.65 13.13
C SER A 401 15.06 -31.54 14.36
N GLY A 402 15.04 -32.84 14.18
CA GLY A 402 14.95 -33.86 15.25
C GLY A 402 13.58 -33.94 15.92
N LEU A 403 12.57 -33.20 15.42
CA LEU A 403 11.21 -33.16 15.97
C LEU A 403 10.27 -34.13 15.27
N SER A 404 9.26 -34.64 15.98
CA SER A 404 8.24 -35.52 15.43
C SER A 404 6.94 -35.49 16.23
N GLY A 405 5.87 -36.02 15.66
CA GLY A 405 4.59 -36.20 16.35
C GLY A 405 4.00 -34.86 16.85
N ASP A 406 3.76 -34.76 18.14
CA ASP A 406 3.15 -33.57 18.73
C ASP A 406 4.07 -32.35 18.82
N ALA A 407 5.39 -32.56 18.68
CA ALA A 407 6.35 -31.46 18.60
C ALA A 407 6.28 -30.69 17.26
N LEU A 408 5.54 -31.20 16.26
CA LEU A 408 5.27 -30.56 14.97
C LEU A 408 3.90 -29.88 14.92
N LYS A 409 3.25 -29.65 16.06
CA LYS A 409 2.01 -28.87 16.13
C LYS A 409 2.30 -27.40 15.90
N LEU A 410 1.48 -26.77 15.05
CA LEU A 410 1.51 -25.34 14.73
C LEU A 410 0.16 -24.73 15.00
N GLU A 411 0.12 -23.67 15.78
CA GLU A 411 -1.07 -22.83 15.92
C GLU A 411 -0.97 -21.69 14.90
N PHE A 412 -1.94 -21.60 13.97
CA PHE A 412 -1.92 -20.68 12.85
C PHE A 412 -3.09 -19.68 12.94
N TRP A 413 -2.75 -18.40 13.02
CA TRP A 413 -3.68 -17.30 13.16
C TRP A 413 -3.91 -16.57 11.84
N TYR A 414 -5.16 -16.20 11.56
CA TYR A 414 -5.54 -15.31 10.47
C TYR A 414 -6.70 -14.41 10.88
N PRO A 415 -6.85 -13.19 10.31
CA PRO A 415 -7.95 -12.29 10.65
C PRO A 415 -9.28 -12.81 10.08
N SER A 416 -10.38 -12.63 10.84
CA SER A 416 -11.70 -13.19 10.50
C SER A 416 -12.61 -12.24 9.71
N ASP A 417 -12.29 -10.94 9.64
CA ASP A 417 -13.22 -9.87 9.23
C ASP A 417 -12.58 -8.81 8.32
N VAL A 418 -11.49 -9.15 7.62
CA VAL A 418 -10.81 -8.22 6.73
C VAL A 418 -10.23 -8.94 5.53
N ALA A 419 -10.26 -8.28 4.35
CA ALA A 419 -9.41 -8.55 3.21
C ALA A 419 -8.35 -7.45 3.09
N ARG A 420 -7.15 -7.81 2.62
CA ARG A 420 -6.04 -6.87 2.37
C ARG A 420 -5.44 -7.13 1.00
N PRO A 421 -4.79 -6.14 0.36
CA PRO A 421 -4.14 -6.35 -0.92
C PRO A 421 -3.22 -7.58 -0.96
N TYR A 422 -2.50 -7.81 0.14
CA TYR A 422 -1.57 -8.93 0.31
C TYR A 422 -2.20 -10.21 0.91
N MET A 423 -3.48 -10.23 1.24
CA MET A 423 -4.28 -11.39 1.67
C MET A 423 -5.76 -11.16 1.34
N PRO A 424 -6.15 -11.29 0.06
CA PRO A 424 -7.51 -11.00 -0.38
C PRO A 424 -8.55 -12.00 0.16
N ASP A 425 -8.14 -13.21 0.48
CA ASP A 425 -8.91 -14.23 1.21
C ASP A 425 -8.04 -14.84 2.31
N PRO A 426 -8.00 -14.26 3.52
CA PRO A 426 -7.15 -14.74 4.61
C PRO A 426 -7.44 -16.19 5.02
N LYS A 427 -8.72 -16.58 5.03
CA LYS A 427 -9.14 -17.94 5.40
C LYS A 427 -8.69 -18.96 4.35
N GLY A 428 -9.04 -18.75 3.09
CA GLY A 428 -8.66 -19.65 2.00
C GLY A 428 -7.15 -19.78 1.86
N LEU A 429 -6.40 -18.67 2.00
CA LEU A 429 -4.95 -18.68 2.00
C LEU A 429 -4.37 -19.48 3.17
N ALA A 430 -4.90 -19.30 4.38
CA ALA A 430 -4.48 -20.05 5.56
C ALA A 430 -4.75 -21.56 5.40
N GLU A 431 -5.91 -21.95 4.86
CA GLU A 431 -6.27 -23.35 4.60
C GLU A 431 -5.35 -23.98 3.54
N ALA A 432 -5.00 -23.27 2.48
CA ALA A 432 -4.06 -23.75 1.47
C ALA A 432 -2.65 -23.92 2.03
N ILE A 433 -2.15 -22.98 2.83
CA ILE A 433 -0.86 -23.09 3.51
C ILE A 433 -0.86 -24.27 4.49
N ALA A 434 -1.91 -24.44 5.27
CA ALA A 434 -2.01 -25.56 6.21
C ALA A 434 -1.98 -26.92 5.51
N SER A 435 -2.66 -27.05 4.37
CA SER A 435 -2.63 -28.27 3.55
C SER A 435 -1.20 -28.61 3.09
N ASP A 436 -0.42 -27.62 2.64
CA ASP A 436 0.97 -27.81 2.25
C ASP A 436 1.86 -28.22 3.44
N LEU A 437 1.64 -27.62 4.61
CA LEU A 437 2.37 -27.94 5.84
C LEU A 437 2.05 -29.36 6.35
N GLU A 438 0.78 -29.76 6.29
CA GLU A 438 0.34 -31.11 6.68
C GLU A 438 0.89 -32.20 5.77
N ALA A 439 1.09 -31.91 4.46
CA ALA A 439 1.70 -32.83 3.50
C ALA A 439 3.15 -33.18 3.83
N VAL A 440 3.83 -32.37 4.66
CA VAL A 440 5.21 -32.58 5.10
C VAL A 440 5.32 -32.97 6.58
N GLY A 441 4.19 -33.20 7.26
CA GLY A 441 4.13 -33.81 8.58
C GLY A 441 3.80 -32.87 9.75
N PHE A 442 3.55 -31.58 9.50
CA PHE A 442 3.04 -30.69 10.54
C PHE A 442 1.58 -31.00 10.90
N LYS A 443 1.13 -30.55 12.05
CA LYS A 443 -0.27 -30.60 12.51
C LYS A 443 -0.74 -29.17 12.75
N VAL A 444 -1.59 -28.65 11.89
CA VAL A 444 -2.01 -27.24 11.95
C VAL A 444 -3.34 -27.10 12.70
N THR A 445 -3.42 -26.11 13.59
CA THR A 445 -4.65 -25.73 14.29
C THR A 445 -4.90 -24.26 14.06
N PHE A 446 -6.09 -23.93 13.53
CA PHE A 446 -6.45 -22.55 13.25
C PHE A 446 -6.98 -21.81 14.47
N LYS A 447 -6.66 -20.53 14.50
CA LYS A 447 -7.19 -19.52 15.40
C LYS A 447 -7.52 -18.26 14.62
N THR A 448 -8.52 -17.51 15.07
CA THR A 448 -8.94 -16.27 14.44
C THR A 448 -9.20 -15.18 15.46
N ALA A 449 -9.05 -13.94 15.05
CA ALA A 449 -9.49 -12.75 15.78
C ALA A 449 -9.92 -11.67 14.78
N GLY A 450 -10.77 -10.75 15.22
CA GLY A 450 -11.14 -9.59 14.41
C GLY A 450 -9.97 -8.61 14.26
N TRP A 451 -9.79 -8.08 13.07
CA TRP A 451 -8.63 -7.27 12.71
C TRP A 451 -8.30 -6.16 13.72
N ARG A 452 -9.28 -5.29 13.99
CA ARG A 452 -9.13 -4.18 14.95
C ARG A 452 -9.55 -4.53 16.38
N THR A 453 -10.32 -5.60 16.56
CA THR A 453 -10.87 -5.99 17.86
C THR A 453 -10.01 -6.99 18.63
N GLY A 454 -8.82 -7.29 18.14
CA GLY A 454 -7.88 -8.19 18.82
C GLY A 454 -6.67 -8.56 17.98
N TYR A 455 -6.83 -8.80 16.67
CA TYR A 455 -5.77 -9.38 15.85
C TYR A 455 -4.46 -8.58 15.91
N LEU A 456 -4.50 -7.28 15.60
CA LEU A 456 -3.32 -6.42 15.63
C LEU A 456 -2.78 -6.19 17.04
N ALA A 457 -3.66 -6.05 18.05
CA ALA A 457 -3.22 -5.81 19.43
C ALA A 457 -2.54 -7.05 20.04
N ASP A 458 -3.05 -8.23 19.74
CA ASP A 458 -2.48 -9.50 20.22
C ASP A 458 -1.17 -9.85 19.50
N GLU A 459 -1.09 -9.55 18.19
CA GLU A 459 0.11 -9.69 17.40
C GLU A 459 1.24 -8.80 17.94
N ALA A 460 0.98 -7.51 18.12
CA ALA A 460 1.96 -6.52 18.58
C ALA A 460 2.60 -6.85 19.94
N VAL A 461 1.98 -7.70 20.75
CA VAL A 461 2.55 -8.17 22.01
C VAL A 461 3.17 -9.57 21.93
N GLY A 462 3.28 -10.13 20.71
CA GLY A 462 3.92 -11.42 20.47
C GLY A 462 3.10 -12.65 20.89
N LYS A 463 1.78 -12.53 20.92
CA LYS A 463 0.89 -13.62 21.35
C LYS A 463 0.81 -14.77 20.34
N TYR A 464 1.00 -14.49 19.05
CA TYR A 464 0.80 -15.47 17.98
C TYR A 464 2.09 -16.24 17.66
N PRO A 465 2.04 -17.56 17.61
CA PRO A 465 3.17 -18.36 17.13
C PRO A 465 3.43 -18.18 15.64
N MET A 466 2.37 -18.33 14.82
CA MET A 466 2.41 -18.20 13.36
C MET A 466 1.13 -17.52 12.87
N TRP A 467 1.28 -16.51 11.99
CA TRP A 467 0.14 -15.74 11.51
C TRP A 467 0.33 -15.14 10.11
N LEU A 468 -0.78 -14.74 9.47
CA LEU A 468 -0.77 -13.98 8.22
C LEU A 468 -0.68 -12.49 8.51
N LEU A 469 0.31 -11.83 7.97
CA LEU A 469 0.41 -10.38 8.00
C LEU A 469 1.23 -9.88 6.81
N GLY A 470 0.98 -8.66 6.41
CA GLY A 470 1.73 -7.96 5.38
C GLY A 470 1.69 -6.45 5.58
N TRP A 471 2.25 -5.74 4.64
CA TRP A 471 2.34 -4.29 4.66
C TRP A 471 2.13 -3.71 3.26
N THR A 472 1.41 -2.61 3.17
CA THR A 472 1.39 -1.74 1.98
C THR A 472 2.22 -0.51 2.33
N CYS A 473 3.13 -0.12 1.46
CA CYS A 473 4.09 0.91 1.79
C CYS A 473 3.42 2.27 2.07
N ASP A 474 3.89 2.92 3.11
CA ASP A 474 3.64 4.33 3.36
C ASP A 474 4.60 5.20 2.54
N TRP A 475 5.85 4.73 2.43
CA TRP A 475 6.87 5.23 1.52
C TRP A 475 7.73 4.07 1.01
N PRO A 476 8.29 4.15 -0.21
CA PRO A 476 9.01 3.04 -0.83
C PRO A 476 10.48 2.95 -0.37
N GLY A 477 10.71 3.10 0.93
CA GLY A 477 12.00 2.92 1.59
C GLY A 477 12.15 1.54 2.24
N PRO A 478 13.36 0.97 2.32
CA PRO A 478 13.58 -0.31 3.00
C PRO A 478 13.23 -0.26 4.48
N ASP A 479 13.40 0.88 5.12
CA ASP A 479 13.05 1.12 6.52
C ASP A 479 11.54 0.99 6.78
N ASN A 480 10.70 1.35 5.82
CA ASN A 480 9.25 1.20 5.96
C ASN A 480 8.84 -0.27 6.11
N PHE A 481 9.47 -1.16 5.37
CA PHE A 481 9.21 -2.60 5.46
C PHE A 481 10.01 -3.27 6.57
N LEU A 482 11.34 -3.08 6.57
CA LEU A 482 12.23 -3.89 7.42
C LEU A 482 12.29 -3.41 8.87
N VAL A 483 12.06 -2.12 9.11
CA VAL A 483 12.13 -1.52 10.45
C VAL A 483 10.74 -1.16 10.98
N THR A 484 10.00 -0.34 10.23
CA THR A 484 8.72 0.20 10.69
C THR A 484 7.65 -0.87 10.80
N ALA A 485 7.56 -1.76 9.78
CA ALA A 485 6.49 -2.76 9.69
C ALA A 485 6.82 -4.07 10.41
N PHE A 486 8.11 -4.51 10.44
CA PHE A 486 8.41 -5.87 10.86
C PHE A 486 9.49 -5.96 11.96
N PHE A 487 10.76 -5.72 11.65
CA PHE A 487 11.86 -6.08 12.54
C PHE A 487 12.39 -4.89 13.37
N HIS A 488 11.47 -4.16 13.99
CA HIS A 488 11.85 -3.00 14.82
C HIS A 488 12.54 -3.39 16.12
N PHE A 489 13.20 -2.42 16.73
CA PHE A 489 13.89 -2.57 17.99
C PHE A 489 13.45 -1.50 18.99
N ASP A 490 13.18 -1.91 20.23
CA ASP A 490 13.09 -1.02 21.38
C ASP A 490 14.47 -0.95 22.06
N GLY A 491 15.19 0.12 21.79
CA GLY A 491 16.59 0.22 22.18
C GLY A 491 17.46 -0.84 21.49
N THR A 492 17.89 -1.86 22.22
CA THR A 492 18.67 -3.00 21.69
C THR A 492 17.85 -4.29 21.63
N LYS A 493 16.61 -4.29 22.10
CA LYS A 493 15.74 -5.46 22.12
C LYS A 493 14.90 -5.50 20.87
N PRO A 494 14.77 -6.65 20.19
CA PRO A 494 13.80 -6.79 19.10
C PRO A 494 12.37 -6.66 19.62
N GLY A 495 11.48 -6.19 18.74
CA GLY A 495 10.05 -6.13 19.00
C GLY A 495 9.49 -7.47 19.46
N PRO A 496 8.48 -7.48 20.34
CA PRO A 496 7.94 -8.72 20.91
C PRO A 496 7.20 -9.59 19.90
N GLU A 497 6.64 -9.01 18.84
CA GLU A 497 5.82 -9.70 17.85
C GLU A 497 6.58 -10.81 17.12
N PHE A 498 7.80 -10.55 16.69
CA PHE A 498 8.67 -11.54 16.02
C PHE A 498 9.69 -12.16 16.98
N ALA A 499 10.05 -11.41 18.03
CA ALA A 499 11.11 -11.74 18.97
C ALA A 499 12.44 -12.12 18.28
N TYR A 500 12.70 -11.50 17.10
CA TYR A 500 13.85 -11.74 16.26
C TYR A 500 14.58 -10.44 15.95
N GLY A 501 15.89 -10.43 16.12
CA GLY A 501 16.74 -9.29 15.78
C GLY A 501 18.15 -9.49 16.29
N PRO A 502 19.04 -10.14 15.53
CA PRO A 502 20.45 -10.25 15.92
C PRO A 502 21.13 -8.87 15.92
N PRO A 503 22.13 -8.64 16.77
CA PRO A 503 22.83 -7.34 16.85
C PRO A 503 23.37 -6.82 15.51
N ALA A 504 23.78 -7.73 14.62
CA ALA A 504 24.24 -7.39 13.27
C ALA A 504 23.13 -6.79 12.41
N LEU A 505 21.89 -7.27 12.53
CA LEU A 505 20.73 -6.71 11.82
C LEU A 505 20.44 -5.28 12.31
N LYS A 506 20.41 -5.09 13.62
CA LYS A 506 20.25 -3.75 14.19
C LYS A 506 21.34 -2.78 13.71
N ALA A 507 22.60 -3.22 13.72
CA ALA A 507 23.71 -2.39 13.26
C ALA A 507 23.58 -2.02 11.77
N ALA A 508 23.08 -2.95 10.93
CA ALA A 508 22.81 -2.70 9.52
C ALA A 508 21.66 -1.68 9.36
N PHE A 509 20.56 -1.80 10.12
CA PHE A 509 19.46 -0.85 10.10
C PHE A 509 19.91 0.55 10.56
N ASP A 510 20.61 0.66 11.69
CA ASP A 510 21.11 1.94 12.20
C ASP A 510 22.03 2.63 11.18
N LYS A 511 22.92 1.84 10.53
CA LYS A 511 23.81 2.35 9.50
C LYS A 511 23.06 2.77 8.24
N GLY A 512 22.07 2.00 7.81
CA GLY A 512 21.24 2.31 6.65
C GLY A 512 20.44 3.60 6.85
N LEU A 513 19.81 3.74 8.02
CA LEU A 513 19.04 4.93 8.38
C LEU A 513 19.92 6.19 8.52
N SER A 514 21.12 6.06 9.09
CA SER A 514 22.04 7.19 9.36
C SER A 514 23.09 7.40 8.27
N ALA A 515 22.99 6.73 7.12
CA ALA A 515 23.94 6.87 6.03
C ALA A 515 23.95 8.31 5.48
N ALA A 516 25.14 8.86 5.27
CA ALA A 516 25.31 10.17 4.69
C ALA A 516 25.29 10.14 3.15
N THR A 517 25.59 8.99 2.56
CA THR A 517 25.64 8.78 1.10
C THR A 517 24.74 7.62 0.68
N ASP A 518 24.30 7.68 -0.58
CA ASP A 518 23.48 6.62 -1.19
C ASP A 518 24.21 5.26 -1.22
N ALA A 519 25.51 5.26 -1.47
CA ALA A 519 26.34 4.05 -1.51
C ALA A 519 26.46 3.38 -0.12
N GLU A 520 26.61 4.17 0.95
CA GLU A 520 26.62 3.66 2.32
C GLU A 520 25.25 3.08 2.71
N ALA A 521 24.17 3.80 2.37
CA ALA A 521 22.82 3.32 2.61
C ALA A 521 22.58 2.00 1.88
N LYS A 522 22.89 1.93 0.58
CA LYS A 522 22.76 0.69 -0.21
C LYS A 522 23.50 -0.47 0.43
N THR A 523 24.77 -0.29 0.78
CA THR A 523 25.60 -1.35 1.40
C THR A 523 24.98 -1.86 2.69
N ALA A 524 24.47 -0.95 3.53
CA ALA A 524 23.89 -1.32 4.82
C ALA A 524 22.55 -2.05 4.67
N TRP A 525 21.69 -1.57 3.77
CA TRP A 525 20.39 -2.22 3.51
C TRP A 525 20.52 -3.56 2.81
N GLU A 526 21.48 -3.73 1.90
CA GLU A 526 21.77 -5.04 1.30
C GLU A 526 22.31 -6.03 2.33
N ALA A 527 23.17 -5.60 3.27
CA ALA A 527 23.64 -6.43 4.37
C ALA A 527 22.50 -6.88 5.30
N ALA A 528 21.54 -6.00 5.59
CA ALA A 528 20.35 -6.37 6.37
C ALA A 528 19.53 -7.46 5.67
N GLN A 529 19.32 -7.35 4.36
CA GLN A 529 18.60 -8.35 3.57
C GLN A 529 19.33 -9.69 3.55
N ASP A 530 20.67 -9.71 3.48
CA ASP A 530 21.47 -10.94 3.54
C ASP A 530 21.34 -11.64 4.90
N ILE A 531 21.30 -10.90 6.01
CA ILE A 531 21.07 -11.45 7.34
C ILE A 531 19.68 -12.09 7.43
N LEU A 532 18.64 -11.38 6.96
CA LEU A 532 17.28 -11.92 6.92
C LEU A 532 17.18 -13.20 6.07
N ALA A 533 17.84 -13.22 4.91
CA ALA A 533 17.86 -14.40 4.03
C ALA A 533 18.54 -15.61 4.69
N ALA A 534 19.64 -15.38 5.43
CA ALA A 534 20.38 -16.44 6.11
C ALA A 534 19.58 -17.04 7.27
N ASP A 535 18.92 -16.20 8.07
CA ASP A 535 18.21 -16.60 9.28
C ASP A 535 16.77 -17.05 9.03
N LEU A 536 16.17 -16.58 7.93
CA LEU A 536 14.79 -16.85 7.53
C LEU A 536 13.81 -16.67 8.72
N PRO A 537 13.70 -15.45 9.27
CA PRO A 537 12.88 -15.23 10.47
C PRO A 537 11.39 -15.45 10.21
N THR A 538 10.93 -15.22 9.01
CA THR A 538 9.56 -15.41 8.52
C THR A 538 9.60 -15.82 7.06
N VAL A 539 8.47 -16.17 6.44
CA VAL A 539 8.42 -16.58 5.03
C VAL A 539 7.72 -15.52 4.18
N PRO A 540 8.43 -14.78 3.32
CA PRO A 540 7.81 -13.96 2.30
C PRO A 540 6.94 -14.81 1.38
N LEU A 541 5.69 -14.38 1.14
CA LEU A 541 4.75 -15.10 0.29
C LEU A 541 4.55 -14.40 -1.06
N VAL A 542 4.19 -13.11 -1.03
CA VAL A 542 3.65 -12.43 -2.20
C VAL A 542 3.96 -10.93 -2.21
N HIS A 543 4.16 -10.41 -3.43
CA HIS A 543 4.01 -8.98 -3.75
C HIS A 543 2.83 -8.84 -4.71
N SER A 544 1.71 -8.28 -4.25
CA SER A 544 0.48 -8.22 -5.04
C SER A 544 0.26 -6.83 -5.65
N LYS A 545 -0.53 -6.80 -6.72
CA LYS A 545 -1.03 -5.58 -7.36
C LYS A 545 -2.53 -5.49 -7.09
N PRO A 546 -2.97 -4.71 -6.09
CA PRO A 546 -4.39 -4.65 -5.74
C PRO A 546 -5.18 -4.05 -6.89
N PRO A 547 -6.20 -4.76 -7.42
CA PRO A 547 -6.98 -4.26 -8.53
C PRO A 547 -7.98 -3.19 -8.06
N ALA A 548 -8.23 -2.21 -8.95
CA ALA A 548 -9.36 -1.31 -8.87
C ALA A 548 -10.17 -1.39 -10.16
N ALA A 549 -11.38 -0.90 -10.15
CA ALA A 549 -12.21 -0.84 -11.33
C ALA A 549 -12.95 0.50 -11.42
N ALA A 550 -13.25 0.92 -12.63
CA ALA A 550 -13.98 2.16 -12.86
C ALA A 550 -14.94 2.01 -14.05
N SER A 551 -15.93 2.89 -14.12
CA SER A 551 -16.69 3.13 -15.34
C SER A 551 -15.73 3.45 -16.49
N SER A 552 -16.02 2.95 -17.69
CA SER A 552 -15.24 3.28 -18.88
C SER A 552 -15.29 4.77 -19.25
N ALA A 553 -16.23 5.53 -18.68
CA ALA A 553 -16.30 6.98 -18.80
C ALA A 553 -15.18 7.73 -18.04
N ILE A 554 -14.59 7.13 -17.01
CA ILE A 554 -13.45 7.71 -16.27
C ILE A 554 -12.22 7.70 -17.16
N LYS A 555 -11.57 8.85 -17.31
CA LYS A 555 -10.32 9.04 -18.06
C LYS A 555 -9.29 9.80 -17.23
N GLY A 556 -8.01 9.68 -17.59
CA GLY A 556 -6.93 10.42 -16.94
C GLY A 556 -6.52 9.90 -15.57
N PHE A 557 -7.13 8.84 -15.06
CA PHE A 557 -6.74 8.25 -13.78
C PHE A 557 -5.36 7.59 -13.86
N LEU A 558 -4.50 7.87 -12.89
CA LEU A 558 -3.13 7.36 -12.81
C LEU A 558 -3.01 6.45 -11.58
N GLY A 559 -3.08 5.14 -11.81
CA GLY A 559 -2.97 4.14 -10.74
C GLY A 559 -1.57 4.06 -10.17
N ALA A 560 -1.45 3.87 -8.85
CA ALA A 560 -0.19 3.66 -8.14
C ALA A 560 -0.32 2.57 -7.08
N GLY A 561 0.68 1.69 -6.99
CA GLY A 561 0.66 0.54 -6.07
C GLY A 561 0.66 0.89 -4.58
N ASN A 562 0.98 2.14 -4.23
CA ASN A 562 0.90 2.70 -2.88
C ASN A 562 -0.38 3.54 -2.64
N LEU A 563 -1.33 3.53 -3.57
CA LEU A 563 -2.57 4.31 -3.52
C LEU A 563 -2.37 5.84 -3.52
N ASN A 564 -1.21 6.33 -3.95
CA ASN A 564 -0.97 7.76 -4.20
C ASN A 564 -1.58 8.13 -5.57
N GLU A 565 -2.89 8.28 -5.60
CA GLU A 565 -3.73 8.38 -6.79
C GLU A 565 -4.57 9.67 -6.76
N PRO A 566 -3.99 10.85 -7.04
CA PRO A 566 -4.72 12.11 -7.01
C PRO A 566 -5.76 12.20 -8.14
N PHE A 567 -6.88 12.87 -7.87
CA PHE A 567 -7.98 13.01 -8.82
C PHE A 567 -7.89 14.23 -9.74
N TYR A 568 -6.88 15.10 -9.61
CA TYR A 568 -6.77 16.29 -10.47
C TYR A 568 -6.67 15.96 -11.99
N PRO A 569 -6.05 14.84 -12.42
CA PRO A 569 -5.97 14.52 -13.85
C PRO A 569 -7.24 13.84 -14.39
N VAL A 570 -8.16 13.47 -13.51
CA VAL A 570 -9.35 12.68 -13.87
C VAL A 570 -10.41 13.56 -14.53
N TRP A 571 -11.01 13.04 -15.60
CA TRP A 571 -12.12 13.67 -16.31
C TRP A 571 -13.13 12.65 -16.80
N LEU A 572 -14.36 13.09 -17.15
CA LEU A 572 -15.45 12.25 -17.59
C LEU A 572 -15.66 12.35 -19.09
N ASN A 573 -15.69 11.21 -19.77
CA ASN A 573 -16.05 11.11 -21.19
C ASN A 573 -17.50 10.60 -21.33
N ARG A 574 -18.45 11.37 -20.86
CA ARG A 574 -19.88 11.13 -21.01
C ARG A 574 -20.66 12.43 -21.27
#